data_075f89faf694281b8c81d955a9fd4f4b
#
_entry.id   075f89faf694281b8c81d955a9fd4f4b
#
_cell.length_a   1.000
_cell.length_b   1.000
_cell.length_c   1.000
_cell.angle_alpha   90.00
_cell.angle_beta   90.00
_cell.angle_gamma   90.00
#
_symmetry.space_group_name_H-M   'P 1'
#
loop_
_entity.id
_entity.type
_entity.pdbx_description
1 polymer ?
#
loop_
_entity_poly.entity_id
_entity_poly.type
_entity_poly.pdbx_seq_one_letter_code
_entity_poly.pdbx_strand_id
1 'polypeptide(L)'
;FIDGVTYIMEEGYHTYLDVHLMMLLPNAPINEPGYKDKFGIESVDAQPRFSHRSNPEKLVNDLVSFVTATRKCSHEDWIKGHQFRWLVIFGHYLGPLQFISRGMKKIYNINFKDFYTDLLSFSEKNPQTYIGKEYLTIKNNLIKILKNERHWGDVIPNVGDINWEVDEASCI
;
A
#
# COMPACT_ATOMS: atom_id res chain seq x y z
N PHE A 1 -3.58 -8.21 8.87
CA PHE A 1 -3.47 -6.79 8.51
C PHE A 1 -4.85 -6.14 8.41
N ILE A 2 -5.72 -6.57 7.48
CA ILE A 2 -7.07 -6.01 7.28
C ILE A 2 -7.85 -5.97 8.61
N ASP A 3 -7.92 -7.07 9.32
CA ASP A 3 -8.62 -7.15 10.61
C ASP A 3 -8.08 -6.15 11.65
N GLY A 4 -6.77 -5.96 11.71
CA GLY A 4 -6.16 -5.01 12.64
C GLY A 4 -6.53 -3.57 12.32
N VAL A 5 -6.46 -3.18 11.04
CA VAL A 5 -6.83 -1.82 10.60
C VAL A 5 -8.31 -1.54 10.82
N THR A 6 -9.18 -2.48 10.45
CA THR A 6 -10.62 -2.29 10.62
C THR A 6 -11.07 -2.35 12.07
N TYR A 7 -10.38 -3.13 12.91
CA TYR A 7 -10.60 -3.12 14.36
C TYR A 7 -10.33 -1.73 14.96
N ILE A 8 -9.23 -1.08 14.58
CA ILE A 8 -8.93 0.29 15.04
C ILE A 8 -10.03 1.28 14.63
N MET A 9 -10.60 1.13 13.44
CA MET A 9 -11.75 1.94 12.99
C MET A 9 -13.01 1.66 13.83
N GLU A 10 -13.28 0.39 14.17
CA GLU A 10 -14.42 0.01 15.00
C GLU A 10 -14.31 0.61 16.43
N GLU A 11 -13.10 0.72 16.97
CA GLU A 11 -12.80 1.40 18.24
C GLU A 11 -12.90 2.94 18.15
N GLY A 12 -13.25 3.48 16.98
CA GLY A 12 -13.48 4.91 16.78
C GLY A 12 -12.24 5.72 16.41
N TYR A 13 -11.12 5.09 16.07
CA TYR A 13 -9.93 5.78 15.60
C TYR A 13 -10.08 6.11 14.11
N HIS A 14 -10.38 7.37 13.82
CA HIS A 14 -10.63 7.87 12.47
C HIS A 14 -9.67 9.00 12.06
N THR A 15 -8.61 9.21 12.82
CA THR A 15 -7.52 10.11 12.47
C THR A 15 -6.51 9.37 11.58
N TYR A 16 -5.54 10.10 11.02
CA TYR A 16 -4.55 9.53 10.13
C TYR A 16 -3.84 8.30 10.73
N LEU A 17 -3.82 7.21 9.98
CA LEU A 17 -3.08 6.00 10.29
C LEU A 17 -2.01 5.81 9.22
N ASP A 18 -0.76 5.81 9.65
CA ASP A 18 0.35 5.50 8.76
C ASP A 18 0.67 4.01 8.82
N VAL A 19 0.81 3.40 7.65
CA VAL A 19 1.14 1.99 7.48
C VAL A 19 2.41 1.89 6.66
N HIS A 20 3.52 1.72 7.36
CA HIS A 20 4.83 1.61 6.71
C HIS A 20 5.08 0.25 6.08
N LEU A 21 5.85 0.27 5.01
CA LEU A 21 6.43 -0.92 4.41
C LEU A 21 7.44 -1.55 5.38
N MET A 22 7.43 -2.88 5.42
CA MET A 22 8.43 -3.62 6.17
C MET A 22 9.75 -3.65 5.40
N MET A 23 10.76 -3.00 5.94
CA MET A 23 12.09 -2.90 5.36
C MET A 23 13.08 -3.78 6.13
N LEU A 24 13.98 -4.42 5.41
CA LEU A 24 15.11 -5.14 5.98
C LEU A 24 16.26 -4.17 6.23
N LEU A 25 16.33 -3.63 7.43
CA LEU A 25 17.43 -2.74 7.81
C LEU A 25 18.73 -3.56 8.02
N PRO A 26 19.90 -3.06 7.57
CA PRO A 26 21.16 -3.84 7.62
C PRO A 26 21.49 -4.40 8.98
N ASN A 27 21.20 -3.68 10.05
CA ASN A 27 21.56 -4.05 11.43
C ASN A 27 20.37 -4.61 12.24
N ALA A 28 19.25 -4.94 11.58
CA ALA A 28 18.09 -5.50 12.27
C ALA A 28 18.17 -7.03 12.30
N PRO A 29 17.78 -7.69 13.41
CA PRO A 29 17.80 -9.15 13.52
C PRO A 29 17.02 -9.87 12.42
N ILE A 30 15.96 -9.24 11.89
CA ILE A 30 15.17 -9.77 10.79
C ILE A 30 15.98 -9.94 9.48
N ASN A 31 17.07 -9.20 9.32
CA ASN A 31 17.95 -9.29 8.16
C ASN A 31 19.01 -10.39 8.27
N GLU A 32 19.14 -11.05 9.41
CA GLU A 32 20.04 -12.16 9.58
C GLU A 32 19.62 -13.37 8.71
N PRO A 33 20.56 -14.06 8.04
CA PRO A 33 20.23 -15.18 7.15
C PRO A 33 19.36 -16.25 7.81
N GLY A 34 19.70 -16.68 9.02
CA GLY A 34 18.94 -17.70 9.76
C GLY A 34 17.52 -17.26 10.12
N TYR A 35 17.28 -15.95 10.27
CA TYR A 35 15.95 -15.42 10.51
C TYR A 35 15.10 -15.41 9.22
N LYS A 36 15.70 -15.00 8.11
CA LYS A 36 15.03 -15.02 6.79
C LYS A 36 14.59 -16.43 6.43
N ASP A 37 15.48 -17.42 6.57
CA ASP A 37 15.18 -18.82 6.28
C ASP A 37 14.06 -19.37 7.18
N LYS A 38 14.13 -19.08 8.47
CA LYS A 38 13.14 -19.53 9.45
C LYS A 38 11.73 -19.08 9.11
N PHE A 39 11.57 -17.84 8.66
CA PHE A 39 10.27 -17.25 8.37
C PHE A 39 9.92 -17.22 6.87
N GLY A 40 10.82 -17.71 5.99
CA GLY A 40 10.65 -17.70 4.54
C GLY A 40 10.45 -16.27 4.02
N ILE A 41 11.31 -15.34 4.46
CA ILE A 41 11.21 -13.93 4.08
C ILE A 41 11.77 -13.77 2.69
N GLU A 42 10.93 -13.26 1.79
CA GLU A 42 11.31 -12.80 0.46
C GLU A 42 11.28 -11.28 0.40
N SER A 43 12.23 -10.69 -0.30
CA SER A 43 12.36 -9.24 -0.41
C SER A 43 12.74 -8.82 -1.82
N VAL A 44 12.40 -7.59 -2.16
CA VAL A 44 12.79 -6.93 -3.41
C VAL A 44 13.61 -5.70 -3.05
N ASP A 45 14.75 -5.54 -3.73
CA ASP A 45 15.59 -4.38 -3.58
C ASP A 45 15.05 -3.25 -4.48
N ALA A 46 14.68 -2.16 -3.87
CA ALA A 46 14.19 -0.99 -4.58
C ALA A 46 14.87 0.27 -4.05
N GLN A 47 15.03 1.27 -4.92
CA GLN A 47 15.44 2.58 -4.44
C GLN A 47 14.30 3.20 -3.64
N PRO A 48 14.55 3.61 -2.39
CA PRO A 48 13.61 4.43 -1.65
C PRO A 48 13.65 5.83 -2.25
N ARG A 49 12.97 6.04 -3.37
CA ARG A 49 12.74 7.39 -3.84
C ARG A 49 11.81 8.04 -2.85
N PHE A 50 12.36 8.95 -2.07
CA PHE A 50 11.60 9.64 -1.03
C PHE A 50 10.44 10.40 -1.67
N SER A 51 9.24 10.13 -1.20
CA SER A 51 8.03 10.83 -1.59
C SER A 51 8.21 12.34 -1.47
N HIS A 52 7.62 13.06 -2.38
CA HIS A 52 7.57 14.52 -2.40
C HIS A 52 8.93 15.22 -2.55
N ARG A 53 9.92 14.53 -3.07
CA ARG A 53 11.23 15.12 -3.41
C ARG A 53 11.52 15.01 -4.90
N SER A 54 12.15 16.04 -5.43
CA SER A 54 12.72 15.98 -6.77
C SER A 54 13.81 14.91 -6.84
N ASN A 55 13.97 14.28 -7.99
CA ASN A 55 15.09 13.38 -8.27
C ASN A 55 16.38 14.21 -8.41
N PRO A 56 17.27 14.26 -7.45
CA PRO A 56 18.59 14.84 -7.70
C PRO A 56 19.34 13.88 -8.65
N GLU A 57 19.96 14.42 -9.67
CA GLU A 57 20.73 13.68 -10.69
C GLU A 57 21.89 12.81 -10.14
N LYS A 58 22.18 12.91 -8.84
CA LYS A 58 23.26 12.20 -8.14
C LYS A 58 22.82 11.67 -6.77
N LEU A 59 21.76 10.91 -6.72
CA LEU A 59 21.51 10.13 -5.51
C LEU A 59 22.48 8.95 -5.44
N VAL A 60 23.10 8.78 -4.28
CA VAL A 60 23.70 7.52 -3.87
C VAL A 60 22.64 6.42 -4.11
N ASN A 61 23.00 5.40 -4.87
CA ASN A 61 22.10 4.28 -5.20
C ASN A 61 21.96 3.35 -3.98
N ASP A 62 21.48 3.87 -2.86
CA ASP A 62 21.18 3.04 -1.72
C ASP A 62 19.91 2.25 -2.01
N LEU A 63 20.06 0.94 -2.18
CA LEU A 63 18.94 0.03 -2.30
C LEU A 63 18.45 -0.34 -0.90
N VAL A 64 17.15 -0.35 -0.72
CA VAL A 64 16.49 -0.84 0.48
C VAL A 64 15.71 -2.10 0.12
N SER A 65 15.89 -3.15 0.90
CA SER A 65 15.17 -4.39 0.71
C SER A 65 13.79 -4.30 1.38
N PHE A 66 12.73 -4.34 0.60
CA PHE A 66 11.34 -4.41 1.10
C PHE A 66 10.89 -5.85 1.18
N VAL A 67 10.32 -6.24 2.32
CA VAL A 67 9.71 -7.56 2.48
C VAL A 67 8.43 -7.64 1.66
N THR A 68 8.35 -8.61 0.78
CA THR A 68 7.23 -8.80 -0.17
C THR A 68 6.49 -10.11 0.04
N ALA A 69 7.12 -11.09 0.70
CA ALA A 69 6.46 -12.32 1.11
C ALA A 69 7.10 -12.91 2.38
N THR A 70 6.36 -13.78 3.01
CA THR A 70 6.82 -14.63 4.12
C THR A 70 6.17 -16.01 3.99
N ARG A 71 6.57 -16.98 4.82
CA ARG A 71 5.94 -18.30 4.82
C ARG A 71 4.40 -18.27 5.03
N LYS A 72 3.88 -17.20 5.64
CA LYS A 72 2.44 -17.03 5.94
C LYS A 72 1.76 -15.91 5.15
N CYS A 73 2.49 -15.20 4.32
CA CYS A 73 1.98 -14.10 3.51
C CYS A 73 2.59 -14.23 2.12
N SER A 74 1.79 -14.56 1.15
CA SER A 74 2.21 -14.67 -0.26
C SER A 74 2.39 -13.30 -0.91
N HIS A 75 3.04 -13.23 -2.08
CA HIS A 75 3.07 -12.02 -2.91
C HIS A 75 1.66 -11.52 -3.27
N GLU A 76 0.71 -12.43 -3.47
CA GLU A 76 -0.67 -12.05 -3.73
C GLU A 76 -1.32 -11.39 -2.51
N ASP A 77 -1.08 -11.92 -1.30
CA ASP A 77 -1.55 -11.30 -0.06
C ASP A 77 -0.91 -9.94 0.17
N TRP A 78 0.37 -9.79 -0.18
CA TRP A 78 1.10 -8.53 -0.12
C TRP A 78 0.47 -7.49 -1.06
N ILE A 79 0.18 -7.84 -2.32
CA ILE A 79 -0.50 -6.97 -3.27
C ILE A 79 -1.88 -6.55 -2.74
N LYS A 80 -2.69 -7.51 -2.28
CA LYS A 80 -4.01 -7.24 -1.70
C LYS A 80 -3.93 -6.33 -0.48
N GLY A 81 -2.93 -6.55 0.38
CA GLY A 81 -2.67 -5.71 1.54
C GLY A 81 -2.39 -4.26 1.15
N HIS A 82 -1.60 -4.03 0.09
CA HIS A 82 -1.32 -2.69 -0.42
C HIS A 82 -2.53 -2.02 -1.08
N GLN A 83 -3.32 -2.77 -1.83
CA GLN A 83 -4.57 -2.25 -2.39
C GLN A 83 -5.56 -1.85 -1.30
N PHE A 84 -5.64 -2.63 -0.22
CA PHE A 84 -6.44 -2.27 0.95
C PHE A 84 -5.86 -1.05 1.67
N ARG A 85 -4.53 -1.00 1.87
CA ARG A 85 -3.83 0.15 2.44
C ARG A 85 -4.18 1.44 1.68
N TRP A 86 -4.04 1.42 0.37
CA TRP A 86 -4.40 2.55 -0.50
C TRP A 86 -5.84 3.01 -0.26
N LEU A 87 -6.80 2.09 -0.36
CA LEU A 87 -8.22 2.44 -0.22
C LEU A 87 -8.53 3.05 1.15
N VAL A 88 -7.90 2.53 2.21
CA VAL A 88 -8.11 2.99 3.57
C VAL A 88 -7.44 4.34 3.81
N ILE A 89 -6.18 4.51 3.40
CA ILE A 89 -5.48 5.78 3.62
C ILE A 89 -6.18 6.91 2.86
N PHE A 90 -6.37 6.74 1.56
CA PHE A 90 -6.95 7.81 0.74
C PHE A 90 -8.47 7.91 0.86
N GLY A 91 -9.15 6.80 0.98
CA GLY A 91 -10.59 6.80 1.10
C GLY A 91 -11.09 7.19 2.48
N HIS A 92 -10.53 6.58 3.54
CA HIS A 92 -10.97 6.79 4.91
C HIS A 92 -10.24 7.92 5.61
N TYR A 93 -8.91 7.83 5.72
CA TYR A 93 -8.15 8.75 6.58
C TYR A 93 -7.92 10.12 5.95
N LEU A 94 -7.79 10.20 4.64
CA LEU A 94 -7.59 11.47 3.91
C LEU A 94 -8.78 11.88 3.04
N GLY A 95 -9.80 11.04 2.91
CA GLY A 95 -10.85 11.23 1.92
C GLY A 95 -12.28 11.13 2.44
N PRO A 96 -13.24 11.27 1.52
CA PRO A 96 -14.67 11.34 1.83
C PRO A 96 -15.29 10.01 2.26
N LEU A 97 -14.65 8.87 1.99
CA LEU A 97 -15.19 7.56 2.35
C LEU A 97 -15.31 7.38 3.88
N GLN A 98 -14.58 8.15 4.67
CA GLN A 98 -14.74 8.18 6.12
C GLN A 98 -16.19 8.51 6.52
N PHE A 99 -16.75 9.55 5.93
CA PHE A 99 -18.12 9.98 6.24
C PHE A 99 -19.14 8.96 5.77
N ILE A 100 -18.93 8.39 4.59
CA ILE A 100 -19.81 7.38 4.01
C ILE A 100 -19.77 6.11 4.86
N SER A 101 -18.61 5.56 5.14
CA SER A 101 -18.44 4.31 5.91
C SER A 101 -18.99 4.44 7.33
N ARG A 102 -18.76 5.59 8.00
CA ARG A 102 -19.34 5.89 9.32
C ARG A 102 -20.86 6.01 9.25
N GLY A 103 -21.39 6.61 8.18
CA GLY A 103 -22.83 6.68 7.92
C GLY A 103 -23.43 5.30 7.71
N MET A 104 -22.79 4.46 6.91
CA MET A 104 -23.22 3.07 6.66
C MET A 104 -23.18 2.23 7.94
N LYS A 105 -22.15 2.39 8.76
CA LYS A 105 -22.09 1.76 10.09
C LYS A 105 -23.25 2.19 10.98
N LYS A 106 -23.50 3.51 11.08
CA LYS A 106 -24.52 4.07 11.97
C LYS A 106 -25.95 3.72 11.54
N ILE A 107 -26.24 3.74 10.23
CA ILE A 107 -27.62 3.60 9.71
C ILE A 107 -27.95 2.14 9.43
N TYR A 108 -27.00 1.39 8.86
CA TYR A 108 -27.25 0.02 8.37
C TYR A 108 -26.48 -1.06 9.14
N ASN A 109 -25.71 -0.66 10.17
CA ASN A 109 -24.85 -1.55 10.95
C ASN A 109 -23.82 -2.34 10.10
N ILE A 110 -23.41 -1.80 8.96
CA ILE A 110 -22.34 -2.37 8.12
C ILE A 110 -21.01 -2.05 8.79
N ASN A 111 -20.21 -3.05 9.14
CA ASN A 111 -18.91 -2.84 9.76
C ASN A 111 -17.88 -2.33 8.71
N PHE A 112 -16.79 -1.74 9.21
CA PHE A 112 -15.77 -1.15 8.32
C PHE A 112 -15.07 -2.21 7.46
N LYS A 113 -14.86 -3.41 7.99
CA LYS A 113 -14.25 -4.50 7.22
C LYS A 113 -15.08 -4.85 6.00
N ASP A 114 -16.37 -5.12 6.18
CA ASP A 114 -17.27 -5.49 5.09
C ASP A 114 -17.36 -4.34 4.08
N PHE A 115 -17.55 -3.09 4.54
CA PHE A 115 -17.61 -1.93 3.67
C PHE A 115 -16.39 -1.82 2.75
N TYR A 116 -15.16 -1.89 3.29
CA TYR A 116 -13.94 -1.72 2.50
C TYR A 116 -13.58 -2.95 1.67
N THR A 117 -13.82 -4.16 2.15
CA THR A 117 -13.59 -5.38 1.36
C THR A 117 -14.58 -5.51 0.20
N ASP A 118 -15.83 -5.12 0.39
CA ASP A 118 -16.83 -5.09 -0.67
C ASP A 118 -16.48 -4.04 -1.73
N LEU A 119 -16.00 -2.86 -1.30
CA LEU A 119 -15.57 -1.81 -2.22
C LEU A 119 -14.35 -2.23 -3.04
N LEU A 120 -13.38 -2.95 -2.46
CA LEU A 120 -12.26 -3.54 -3.20
C LEU A 120 -12.74 -4.59 -4.20
N SER A 121 -13.65 -5.47 -3.78
CA SER A 121 -14.25 -6.48 -4.65
C SER A 121 -15.03 -5.85 -5.80
N PHE A 122 -15.76 -4.76 -5.53
CA PHE A 122 -16.42 -3.97 -6.57
C PHE A 122 -15.41 -3.37 -7.54
N SER A 123 -14.32 -2.79 -7.05
CA SER A 123 -13.27 -2.18 -7.87
C SER A 123 -12.63 -3.20 -8.81
N GLU A 124 -12.34 -4.39 -8.32
CA GLU A 124 -11.78 -5.48 -9.12
C GLU A 124 -12.73 -5.94 -10.23
N LYS A 125 -14.03 -6.06 -9.93
CA LYS A 125 -15.06 -6.51 -10.89
C LYS A 125 -15.48 -5.45 -11.89
N ASN A 126 -15.19 -4.17 -11.62
CA ASN A 126 -15.64 -3.04 -12.43
C ASN A 126 -14.46 -2.15 -12.89
N PRO A 127 -13.54 -2.69 -13.70
CA PRO A 127 -12.33 -1.99 -14.14
C PRO A 127 -12.60 -0.75 -14.99
N GLN A 128 -13.82 -0.56 -15.50
CA GLN A 128 -14.24 0.61 -16.28
C GLN A 128 -14.53 1.84 -15.41
N THR A 129 -14.75 1.67 -14.11
CA THR A 129 -14.98 2.77 -13.16
C THR A 129 -13.67 3.46 -12.77
N TYR A 130 -13.73 4.69 -12.25
CA TYR A 130 -12.53 5.37 -11.75
C TYR A 130 -11.81 4.54 -10.70
N ILE A 131 -12.51 4.10 -9.67
CA ILE A 131 -11.91 3.30 -8.59
C ILE A 131 -11.37 1.95 -9.11
N GLY A 132 -12.02 1.34 -10.11
CA GLY A 132 -11.54 0.11 -10.73
C GLY A 132 -10.26 0.32 -11.54
N LYS A 133 -10.16 1.44 -12.28
CA LYS A 133 -8.93 1.81 -12.99
C LYS A 133 -7.76 2.01 -12.03
N GLU A 134 -7.99 2.75 -10.94
CA GLU A 134 -6.97 2.98 -9.91
C GLU A 134 -6.54 1.68 -9.23
N TYR A 135 -7.50 0.82 -8.87
CA TYR A 135 -7.24 -0.51 -8.33
C TYR A 135 -6.30 -1.33 -9.23
N LEU A 136 -6.57 -1.34 -10.54
CA LEU A 136 -5.73 -2.04 -11.52
C LEU A 136 -4.36 -1.38 -11.71
N THR A 137 -4.31 -0.05 -11.72
CA THR A 137 -3.05 0.70 -11.83
C THR A 137 -2.12 0.36 -10.68
N ILE A 138 -2.63 0.38 -9.45
CA ILE A 138 -1.86 0.02 -8.26
C ILE A 138 -1.40 -1.44 -8.34
N LYS A 139 -2.31 -2.36 -8.65
CA LYS A 139 -1.99 -3.78 -8.81
C LYS A 139 -0.84 -4.01 -9.80
N ASN A 140 -0.94 -3.40 -10.98
CA ASN A 140 0.07 -3.52 -12.02
C ASN A 140 1.42 -2.91 -11.60
N ASN A 141 1.41 -1.79 -10.91
CA ASN A 141 2.62 -1.15 -10.40
C ASN A 141 3.30 -2.01 -9.33
N LEU A 142 2.54 -2.61 -8.41
CA LEU A 142 3.06 -3.54 -7.41
C LEU A 142 3.67 -4.79 -8.06
N ILE A 143 3.04 -5.34 -9.10
CA ILE A 143 3.60 -6.45 -9.88
C ILE A 143 4.92 -6.07 -10.54
N LYS A 144 5.03 -4.85 -11.09
CA LYS A 144 6.29 -4.35 -11.67
C LYS A 144 7.38 -4.20 -10.62
N ILE A 145 7.04 -3.77 -9.41
CA ILE A 145 7.99 -3.71 -8.29
C ILE A 145 8.51 -5.10 -7.95
N LEU A 146 7.64 -6.10 -7.83
CA LEU A 146 8.04 -7.49 -7.58
C LEU A 146 8.99 -8.05 -8.65
N LYS A 147 8.90 -7.54 -9.88
CA LYS A 147 9.76 -7.92 -11.00
C LYS A 147 11.01 -7.04 -11.16
N ASN A 148 11.25 -6.10 -10.26
CA ASN A 148 12.30 -5.08 -10.39
C ASN A 148 12.18 -4.22 -11.68
N GLU A 149 10.98 -4.05 -12.21
CA GLU A 149 10.69 -3.24 -13.40
C GLU A 149 10.28 -1.80 -13.05
N ARG A 150 10.10 -1.50 -11.76
CA ARG A 150 9.71 -0.19 -11.24
C ARG A 150 10.27 0.03 -9.84
N HIS A 151 10.61 1.27 -9.50
CA HIS A 151 10.92 1.69 -8.14
C HIS A 151 9.64 1.93 -7.31
N TRP A 152 9.78 2.02 -5.99
CA TRP A 152 8.64 2.29 -5.11
C TRP A 152 8.04 3.67 -5.39
N GLY A 153 8.86 4.71 -5.45
CA GLY A 153 8.44 6.04 -5.88
C GLY A 153 8.74 6.29 -7.36
N ASP A 154 7.92 7.07 -8.03
CA ASP A 154 8.16 7.48 -9.42
C ASP A 154 7.60 8.88 -9.70
N VAL A 155 8.08 9.51 -10.76
CA VAL A 155 7.61 10.79 -11.24
C VAL A 155 6.33 10.57 -12.06
N ILE A 156 5.28 11.34 -11.76
CA ILE A 156 4.07 11.31 -12.57
C ILE A 156 4.22 12.33 -13.69
N PRO A 157 4.08 11.92 -14.95
CA PRO A 157 4.13 12.85 -16.09
C PRO A 157 3.12 14.00 -15.88
N ASN A 158 3.61 15.22 -16.12
CA ASN A 158 2.83 16.48 -16.01
C ASN A 158 2.49 16.96 -14.60
N VAL A 159 2.95 16.31 -13.53
CA VAL A 159 2.74 16.76 -12.15
C VAL A 159 3.99 17.40 -11.55
N GLY A 160 5.08 17.50 -12.30
CA GLY A 160 6.37 18.03 -11.87
C GLY A 160 7.42 16.95 -11.60
N ASP A 161 8.64 17.36 -11.27
CA ASP A 161 9.80 16.47 -11.06
C ASP A 161 9.87 15.97 -9.59
N ILE A 162 8.75 15.56 -9.02
CA ILE A 162 8.71 14.99 -7.68
C ILE A 162 8.29 13.53 -7.73
N ASN A 163 8.86 12.74 -6.81
CA ASN A 163 8.51 11.34 -6.69
C ASN A 163 7.24 11.17 -5.84
N TRP A 164 6.37 10.33 -6.31
CA TRP A 164 5.15 9.91 -5.65
C TRP A 164 5.19 8.42 -5.34
N GLU A 165 4.75 8.01 -4.19
CA GLU A 165 4.62 6.58 -3.89
C GLU A 165 3.59 5.92 -4.82
N VAL A 166 3.74 4.62 -5.00
CA VAL A 166 2.93 3.83 -5.94
C VAL A 166 1.43 3.91 -5.66
N ASP A 167 1.07 4.10 -4.42
CA ASP A 167 -0.31 4.20 -3.93
C ASP A 167 -0.76 5.64 -3.65
N GLU A 168 0.14 6.62 -3.69
CA GLU A 168 -0.22 8.05 -3.66
C GLU A 168 -0.49 8.62 -5.05
N ALA A 169 0.22 8.12 -6.05
CA ALA A 169 0.17 8.62 -7.43
C ALA A 169 -1.22 8.59 -8.05
N SER A 170 -2.13 7.81 -7.53
CA SER A 170 -3.50 7.69 -8.00
C SER A 170 -4.44 8.76 -7.45
N CYS A 171 -3.97 9.62 -6.56
CA CYS A 171 -4.80 10.66 -5.93
C CYS A 171 -4.61 12.06 -6.53
N ILE A 172 -3.76 12.15 -7.55
CA ILE A 172 -3.43 13.37 -8.30
C ILE A 172 -4.08 13.32 -9.68
#